data_b1178412b15b05ee631cb7f653508662
#
_entry.id   b1178412b15b05ee631cb7f653508662
#
_cell.length_a   1.000
_cell.length_b   1.000
_cell.length_c   1.000
_cell.angle_alpha   90.00
_cell.angle_beta   90.00
_cell.angle_gamma   90.00
#
_symmetry.space_group_name_H-M   'P 1'
#
loop_
_entity.id
_entity.type
_entity.pdbx_description
1 polymer ?
#
loop_
_entity_poly.entity_id
_entity_poly.type
_entity_poly.pdbx_seq_one_letter_code
_entity_poly.pdbx_strand_id
1 'polypeptide(L)'
;MPASKFVDQNKQPVSLGRELGRGGEAVVYEVAGRSDLVAKIYHSAPGIVYQTKLRALVTVSSADLLRFAAWPAALLYDSQSLRGFTMPRITGFGEIHALYGVAHRRREFPSADWQFLIHAALNCAVSVGAVHQRGFVIGDVNQKNVLVSPQAMVRLLDCDSFQVNVAGKVLPCEVGVLEYTPPELQGRSFAGVRS
;
A
#
# COMPACT_ATOMS: atom_id res chain seq x y z
N MET A 1 25.68 6.90 18.20
CA MET A 1 24.47 6.35 17.58
C MET A 1 24.90 5.15 16.75
N PRO A 2 24.24 3.99 16.82
CA PRO A 2 24.58 2.90 15.90
C PRO A 2 24.39 3.41 14.47
N ALA A 3 25.33 3.08 13.58
CA ALA A 3 25.27 3.44 12.18
C ALA A 3 23.96 2.88 11.59
N SER A 4 23.23 3.70 10.82
CA SER A 4 22.02 3.27 10.14
C SER A 4 22.36 2.08 9.23
N LYS A 5 21.63 0.97 9.38
CA LYS A 5 21.79 -0.20 8.52
C LYS A 5 21.25 0.06 7.11
N PHE A 6 20.37 1.05 6.94
CA PHE A 6 19.69 1.35 5.69
C PHE A 6 20.02 2.76 5.19
N VAL A 7 20.04 2.91 3.89
CA VAL A 7 20.10 4.19 3.19
C VAL A 7 19.00 4.26 2.13
N ASP A 8 18.55 5.47 1.82
CA ASP A 8 17.63 5.69 0.70
C ASP A 8 18.38 5.70 -0.67
N GLN A 9 17.65 5.89 -1.76
CA GLN A 9 18.21 5.99 -3.11
C GLN A 9 19.17 7.18 -3.28
N ASN A 10 19.13 8.20 -2.41
CA ASN A 10 20.00 9.36 -2.38
C ASN A 10 21.17 9.19 -1.40
N LYS A 11 21.38 7.97 -0.89
CA LYS A 11 22.40 7.61 0.11
C LYS A 11 22.22 8.31 1.47
N GLN A 12 21.00 8.81 1.75
CA GLN A 12 20.69 9.38 3.05
C GLN A 12 20.42 8.26 4.05
N PRO A 13 21.00 8.32 5.27
CA PRO A 13 20.81 7.28 6.28
C PRO A 13 19.36 7.24 6.78
N VAL A 14 18.81 6.03 6.86
CA VAL A 14 17.45 5.79 7.38
C VAL A 14 17.56 4.83 8.57
N SER A 15 17.27 5.34 9.76
CA SER A 15 17.26 4.54 10.99
C SER A 15 15.85 4.02 11.24
N LEU A 16 15.75 2.71 11.50
CA LEU A 16 14.48 2.07 11.84
C LEU A 16 14.24 2.18 13.35
N GLY A 17 12.99 2.43 13.71
CA GLY A 17 12.50 2.43 15.07
C GLY A 17 11.85 1.08 15.44
N ARG A 18 10.75 1.17 16.20
CA ARG A 18 9.98 0.01 16.65
C ARG A 18 9.30 -0.72 15.49
N GLU A 19 9.23 -2.04 15.57
CA GLU A 19 8.37 -2.85 14.71
C GLU A 19 6.89 -2.50 14.95
N LEU A 20 6.15 -2.24 13.87
CA LEU A 20 4.73 -1.91 13.90
C LEU A 20 3.85 -3.08 13.46
N GLY A 21 4.36 -3.94 12.60
CA GLY A 21 3.65 -5.11 12.11
C GLY A 21 4.53 -6.01 11.28
N ARG A 22 4.17 -7.30 11.21
CA ARG A 22 4.90 -8.33 10.49
C ARG A 22 3.95 -9.14 9.63
N GLY A 23 4.23 -9.18 8.33
CA GLY A 23 3.57 -10.04 7.37
C GLY A 23 4.44 -11.20 6.89
N GLY A 24 3.93 -12.00 5.98
CA GLY A 24 4.65 -13.14 5.39
C GLY A 24 5.88 -12.73 4.58
N GLU A 25 5.85 -11.58 3.92
CA GLU A 25 6.92 -11.13 3.02
C GLU A 25 7.81 -10.04 3.62
N ALA A 26 7.27 -9.25 4.56
CA ALA A 26 7.95 -8.04 5.05
C ALA A 26 7.56 -7.69 6.50
N VAL A 27 8.35 -6.81 7.08
CA VAL A 27 8.09 -6.18 8.37
C VAL A 27 7.98 -4.67 8.18
N VAL A 28 7.04 -4.04 8.86
CA VAL A 28 6.85 -2.59 8.86
C VAL A 28 7.44 -2.00 10.15
N TYR A 29 8.29 -0.99 10.00
CA TYR A 29 8.97 -0.31 11.10
C TYR A 29 8.65 1.19 11.09
N GLU A 30 8.71 1.80 12.27
CA GLU A 30 8.82 3.25 12.39
C GLU A 30 10.12 3.73 11.73
N VAL A 31 10.10 4.94 11.18
CA VAL A 31 11.31 5.65 10.73
C VAL A 31 11.70 6.64 11.80
N ALA A 32 12.90 6.48 12.38
CA ALA A 32 13.37 7.35 13.46
C ALA A 32 13.47 8.80 12.98
N GLY A 33 12.89 9.72 13.75
CA GLY A 33 12.85 11.15 13.41
C GLY A 33 11.80 11.54 12.34
N ARG A 34 10.98 10.60 11.85
CA ARG A 34 9.93 10.83 10.84
C ARG A 34 8.64 10.11 11.25
N SER A 35 7.86 10.76 12.11
CA SER A 35 6.60 10.18 12.60
C SER A 35 5.51 10.03 11.52
N ASP A 36 5.68 10.72 10.39
CA ASP A 36 4.82 10.70 9.21
C ASP A 36 5.10 9.53 8.25
N LEU A 37 6.22 8.80 8.45
CA LEU A 37 6.66 7.71 7.58
C LEU A 37 6.82 6.39 8.35
N VAL A 38 6.68 5.31 7.59
CA VAL A 38 7.06 3.95 8.00
C VAL A 38 7.92 3.32 6.92
N ALA A 39 8.69 2.29 7.29
CA ALA A 39 9.52 1.52 6.37
C ALA A 39 9.01 0.08 6.28
N LYS A 40 8.68 -0.39 5.08
CA LYS A 40 8.39 -1.80 4.77
C LYS A 40 9.70 -2.46 4.34
N ILE A 41 10.18 -3.43 5.10
CA ILE A 41 11.45 -4.14 4.87
C ILE A 41 11.15 -5.60 4.58
N TYR A 42 11.50 -6.08 3.40
CA TYR A 42 11.30 -7.46 3.00
C TYR A 42 12.22 -8.42 3.76
N HIS A 43 11.73 -9.61 4.08
CA HIS A 43 12.53 -10.65 4.74
C HIS A 43 13.74 -11.06 3.88
N SER A 44 13.55 -11.14 2.56
CA SER A 44 14.60 -11.40 1.57
C SER A 44 14.66 -10.26 0.56
N ALA A 45 15.81 -10.02 -0.04
CA ALA A 45 15.94 -9.04 -1.11
C ALA A 45 15.01 -9.43 -2.28
N PRO A 46 14.15 -8.52 -2.75
CA PRO A 46 13.23 -8.82 -3.83
C PRO A 46 13.97 -9.13 -5.14
N GLY A 47 13.40 -10.00 -5.97
CA GLY A 47 13.94 -10.32 -7.28
C GLY A 47 13.96 -9.13 -8.23
N ILE A 48 14.75 -9.20 -9.29
CA ILE A 48 15.03 -8.07 -10.21
C ILE A 48 13.75 -7.49 -10.83
N VAL A 49 12.76 -8.31 -11.16
CA VAL A 49 11.47 -7.87 -11.71
C VAL A 49 10.72 -7.02 -10.69
N TYR A 50 10.66 -7.48 -9.45
CA TYR A 50 9.99 -6.77 -8.36
C TYR A 50 10.74 -5.48 -7.99
N GLN A 51 12.08 -5.49 -8.01
CA GLN A 51 12.88 -4.26 -7.86
C GLN A 51 12.54 -3.23 -8.95
N THR A 52 12.37 -3.66 -10.21
CA THR A 52 11.97 -2.78 -11.32
C THR A 52 10.59 -2.17 -11.05
N LYS A 53 9.65 -2.97 -10.56
CA LYS A 53 8.31 -2.53 -10.14
C LYS A 53 8.39 -1.47 -9.04
N LEU A 54 9.14 -1.72 -7.97
CA LEU A 54 9.31 -0.77 -6.87
C LEU A 54 9.94 0.56 -7.32
N ARG A 55 10.95 0.51 -8.21
CA ARG A 55 11.55 1.72 -8.79
C ARG A 55 10.52 2.54 -9.58
N ALA A 56 9.70 1.87 -10.39
CA ALA A 56 8.63 2.53 -11.14
C ALA A 56 7.61 3.19 -10.21
N LEU A 57 7.16 2.50 -9.16
CA LEU A 57 6.23 3.04 -8.18
C LEU A 57 6.80 4.29 -7.48
N VAL A 58 8.05 4.26 -7.05
CA VAL A 58 8.72 5.42 -6.42
C VAL A 58 8.89 6.56 -7.42
N THR A 59 9.21 6.28 -8.67
CA THR A 59 9.38 7.33 -9.71
C THR A 59 8.10 8.13 -9.96
N VAL A 60 6.93 7.48 -9.88
CA VAL A 60 5.63 8.14 -10.09
C VAL A 60 4.98 8.63 -8.79
N SER A 61 5.68 8.48 -7.68
CA SER A 61 5.18 8.97 -6.38
C SER A 61 4.89 10.47 -6.44
N SER A 62 3.74 10.85 -5.95
CA SER A 62 3.28 12.25 -5.94
C SER A 62 2.50 12.54 -4.66
N ALA A 63 2.40 13.83 -4.32
CA ALA A 63 1.63 14.26 -3.14
C ALA A 63 0.19 13.72 -3.16
N ASP A 64 -0.43 13.63 -4.34
CA ASP A 64 -1.78 13.09 -4.47
C ASP A 64 -1.83 11.60 -4.15
N LEU A 65 -0.92 10.78 -4.72
CA LEU A 65 -0.88 9.35 -4.43
C LEU A 65 -0.62 9.09 -2.94
N LEU A 66 0.28 9.85 -2.33
CA LEU A 66 0.57 9.76 -0.90
C LEU A 66 -0.62 10.16 -0.02
N ARG A 67 -1.58 10.95 -0.55
CA ARG A 67 -2.84 11.28 0.14
C ARG A 67 -3.86 10.15 0.10
N PHE A 68 -3.86 9.31 -0.92
CA PHE A 68 -4.85 8.24 -1.10
C PHE A 68 -4.35 6.87 -0.68
N ALA A 69 -3.03 6.69 -0.53
CA ALA A 69 -2.45 5.37 -0.36
C ALA A 69 -1.16 5.39 0.48
N ALA A 70 -0.83 4.25 1.09
CA ALA A 70 0.51 3.94 1.60
C ALA A 70 1.46 3.66 0.42
N TRP A 71 1.62 4.68 -0.45
CA TRP A 71 2.38 4.59 -1.68
C TRP A 71 3.88 4.59 -1.41
N PRO A 72 4.69 3.77 -2.12
CA PRO A 72 6.15 3.81 -2.02
C PRO A 72 6.71 5.21 -2.30
N ALA A 73 7.39 5.81 -1.32
CA ALA A 73 7.92 7.16 -1.40
C ALA A 73 9.42 7.19 -1.68
N ALA A 74 10.20 6.32 -1.04
CA ALA A 74 11.63 6.19 -1.26
C ALA A 74 12.09 4.74 -1.09
N LEU A 75 13.03 4.30 -1.94
CA LEU A 75 13.62 2.97 -1.85
C LEU A 75 14.62 2.90 -0.69
N LEU A 76 14.73 1.73 -0.07
CA LEU A 76 15.66 1.47 1.02
C LEU A 76 16.62 0.34 0.66
N TYR A 77 17.90 0.57 0.92
CA TYR A 77 18.99 -0.35 0.64
C TYR A 77 19.75 -0.70 1.91
N ASP A 78 20.19 -1.95 2.04
CA ASP A 78 21.27 -2.34 2.93
C ASP A 78 22.54 -2.57 2.08
N SER A 79 23.69 -2.03 2.50
CA SER A 79 24.93 -2.14 1.73
C SER A 79 24.72 -1.86 0.23
N GLN A 80 24.34 -2.84 -0.58
CA GLN A 80 24.13 -2.70 -2.02
C GLN A 80 22.78 -3.28 -2.51
N SER A 81 22.05 -3.96 -1.62
CA SER A 81 20.80 -4.65 -1.97
C SER A 81 19.57 -3.81 -1.63
N LEU A 82 18.62 -3.73 -2.55
CA LEU A 82 17.30 -3.17 -2.26
C LEU A 82 16.59 -4.09 -1.27
N ARG A 83 16.12 -3.52 -0.16
CA ARG A 83 15.49 -4.25 0.94
C ARG A 83 14.05 -3.83 1.21
N GLY A 84 13.62 -2.69 0.69
CA GLY A 84 12.29 -2.18 0.96
C GLY A 84 12.10 -0.75 0.50
N PHE A 85 11.15 -0.09 1.13
CA PHE A 85 10.82 1.31 0.83
C PHE A 85 10.19 2.00 2.04
N THR A 86 10.17 3.32 2.02
CA THR A 86 9.36 4.13 2.93
C THR A 86 8.01 4.45 2.31
N MET A 87 7.00 4.64 3.15
CA MET A 87 5.64 5.02 2.77
C MET A 87 4.99 5.86 3.86
N PRO A 88 3.88 6.59 3.58
CA PRO A 88 3.15 7.34 4.60
C PRO A 88 2.69 6.43 5.75
N ARG A 89 2.84 6.91 6.98
CA ARG A 89 2.24 6.28 8.15
C ARG A 89 0.75 6.61 8.18
N ILE A 90 -0.09 5.59 8.15
CA ILE A 90 -1.53 5.75 8.27
C ILE A 90 -1.93 5.46 9.71
N THR A 91 -2.56 6.44 10.37
CA THR A 91 -3.04 6.33 11.75
C THR A 91 -4.46 6.86 11.87
N GLY A 92 -5.25 6.33 12.81
CA GLY A 92 -6.63 6.75 13.01
C GLY A 92 -7.62 6.23 11.95
N PHE A 93 -7.24 5.16 11.24
CA PHE A 93 -8.09 4.48 10.27
C PHE A 93 -8.40 3.06 10.76
N GLY A 94 -9.58 2.56 10.43
CA GLY A 94 -9.99 1.15 10.61
C GLY A 94 -10.11 0.45 9.27
N GLU A 95 -10.08 -0.89 9.28
CA GLU A 95 -10.29 -1.69 8.07
C GLU A 95 -11.74 -1.55 7.57
N ILE A 96 -11.95 -1.47 6.26
CA ILE A 96 -13.26 -1.20 5.65
C ILE A 96 -14.30 -2.27 6.02
N HIS A 97 -13.89 -3.51 6.31
CA HIS A 97 -14.81 -4.58 6.68
C HIS A 97 -15.59 -4.27 7.98
N ALA A 98 -15.05 -3.42 8.85
CA ALA A 98 -15.75 -2.98 10.04
C ALA A 98 -17.04 -2.20 9.73
N LEU A 99 -17.21 -1.70 8.49
CA LEU A 99 -18.44 -1.07 8.03
C LEU A 99 -19.51 -2.05 7.57
N TYR A 100 -19.16 -3.31 7.23
CA TYR A 100 -20.08 -4.26 6.61
C TYR A 100 -21.18 -4.72 7.57
N GLY A 101 -20.79 -5.13 8.78
CA GLY A 101 -21.71 -5.60 9.79
C GLY A 101 -22.17 -4.52 10.75
N VAL A 102 -23.47 -4.46 11.07
CA VAL A 102 -24.04 -3.45 11.97
C VAL A 102 -23.35 -3.42 13.34
N ALA A 103 -23.07 -4.59 13.92
CA ALA A 103 -22.44 -4.70 15.25
C ALA A 103 -21.00 -4.15 15.22
N HIS A 104 -20.20 -4.52 14.21
CA HIS A 104 -18.84 -4.03 14.05
C HIS A 104 -18.83 -2.52 13.78
N ARG A 105 -19.69 -2.03 12.89
CA ARG A 105 -19.80 -0.61 12.57
C ARG A 105 -20.15 0.23 13.80
N ARG A 106 -21.11 -0.20 14.61
CA ARG A 106 -21.49 0.51 15.85
C ARG A 106 -20.34 0.60 16.86
N ARG A 107 -19.45 -0.38 16.88
CA ARG A 107 -18.30 -0.42 17.80
C ARG A 107 -17.15 0.46 17.28
N GLU A 108 -16.77 0.29 16.01
CA GLU A 108 -15.59 0.93 15.43
C GLU A 108 -15.87 2.33 14.87
N PHE A 109 -17.10 2.55 14.40
CA PHE A 109 -17.57 3.79 13.79
C PHE A 109 -18.93 4.18 14.38
N PRO A 110 -19.02 4.53 15.67
CA PRO A 110 -20.30 4.72 16.37
C PRO A 110 -21.16 5.84 15.78
N SER A 111 -20.56 6.83 15.12
CA SER A 111 -21.25 7.94 14.44
C SER A 111 -21.53 7.67 12.96
N ALA A 112 -21.24 6.47 12.44
CA ALA A 112 -21.46 6.15 11.04
C ALA A 112 -22.95 5.95 10.75
N ASP A 113 -23.55 6.94 10.12
CA ASP A 113 -24.89 6.93 9.56
C ASP A 113 -24.88 6.54 8.05
N TRP A 114 -26.03 6.68 7.41
CA TRP A 114 -26.17 6.41 5.98
C TRP A 114 -25.32 7.36 5.13
N GLN A 115 -25.25 8.64 5.48
CA GLN A 115 -24.43 9.62 4.76
C GLN A 115 -22.95 9.29 4.86
N PHE A 116 -22.47 8.87 6.03
CA PHE A 116 -21.12 8.37 6.21
C PHE A 116 -20.79 7.21 5.25
N LEU A 117 -21.71 6.22 5.13
CA LEU A 117 -21.49 5.07 4.25
C LEU A 117 -21.38 5.48 2.77
N ILE A 118 -22.21 6.42 2.33
CA ILE A 118 -22.14 6.97 0.97
C ILE A 118 -20.82 7.70 0.75
N HIS A 119 -20.39 8.53 1.70
CA HIS A 119 -19.11 9.24 1.60
C HIS A 119 -17.91 8.28 1.60
N ALA A 120 -17.92 7.23 2.41
CA ALA A 120 -16.90 6.20 2.40
C ALA A 120 -16.82 5.49 1.03
N ALA A 121 -17.98 5.13 0.46
CA ALA A 121 -18.05 4.52 -0.87
C ALA A 121 -17.54 5.46 -1.96
N LEU A 122 -17.93 6.73 -1.93
CA LEU A 122 -17.45 7.76 -2.86
C LEU A 122 -15.92 7.92 -2.77
N ASN A 123 -15.40 8.07 -1.54
CA ASN A 123 -13.96 8.23 -1.32
C ASN A 123 -13.18 6.97 -1.69
N CYS A 124 -13.76 5.78 -1.56
CA CYS A 124 -13.19 4.54 -2.08
C CYS A 124 -13.07 4.61 -3.62
N ALA A 125 -14.14 4.97 -4.31
CA ALA A 125 -14.14 5.11 -5.77
C ALA A 125 -13.12 6.18 -6.24
N VAL A 126 -13.04 7.31 -5.54
CA VAL A 126 -12.04 8.38 -5.83
C VAL A 126 -10.62 7.86 -5.66
N SER A 127 -10.33 7.13 -4.58
CA SER A 127 -9.00 6.58 -4.32
C SER A 127 -8.60 5.55 -5.38
N VAL A 128 -9.50 4.65 -5.76
CA VAL A 128 -9.31 3.68 -6.85
C VAL A 128 -9.11 4.41 -8.18
N GLY A 129 -9.96 5.38 -8.50
CA GLY A 129 -9.87 6.18 -9.71
C GLY A 129 -8.54 6.93 -9.83
N ALA A 130 -8.00 7.48 -8.73
CA ALA A 130 -6.70 8.15 -8.70
C ALA A 130 -5.54 7.23 -9.07
N VAL A 131 -5.61 5.96 -8.71
CA VAL A 131 -4.64 4.92 -9.11
C VAL A 131 -4.80 4.56 -10.59
N HIS A 132 -6.03 4.29 -11.02
CA HIS A 132 -6.33 3.88 -12.39
C HIS A 132 -6.01 4.96 -13.43
N GLN A 133 -6.29 6.24 -13.12
CA GLN A 133 -5.95 7.37 -14.01
C GLN A 133 -4.45 7.49 -14.31
N ARG A 134 -3.61 6.86 -13.49
CA ARG A 134 -2.15 6.80 -13.71
C ARG A 134 -1.70 5.52 -14.42
N GLY A 135 -2.65 4.72 -14.93
CA GLY A 135 -2.39 3.48 -15.65
C GLY A 135 -1.98 2.30 -14.77
N PHE A 136 -2.18 2.41 -13.44
CA PHE A 136 -1.96 1.30 -12.51
C PHE A 136 -3.24 0.51 -12.31
N VAL A 137 -3.12 -0.78 -11.99
CA VAL A 137 -4.24 -1.60 -11.57
C VAL A 137 -4.02 -2.02 -10.12
N ILE A 138 -5.02 -1.82 -9.28
CA ILE A 138 -4.94 -2.21 -7.89
C ILE A 138 -4.85 -3.73 -7.83
N GLY A 139 -3.78 -4.21 -7.19
CA GLY A 139 -3.59 -5.63 -6.91
C GLY A 139 -4.02 -5.96 -5.49
N ASP A 140 -4.16 -7.24 -5.21
CA ASP A 140 -4.53 -7.79 -3.90
C ASP A 140 -5.68 -7.04 -3.23
N VAL A 141 -6.77 -6.84 -3.99
CA VAL A 141 -7.97 -6.20 -3.44
C VAL A 141 -8.54 -7.09 -2.35
N ASN A 142 -8.54 -6.58 -1.14
CA ASN A 142 -9.16 -7.24 -0.01
C ASN A 142 -9.53 -6.23 1.09
N GLN A 143 -10.34 -6.67 2.04
CA GLN A 143 -10.89 -5.81 3.11
C GLN A 143 -9.85 -5.21 4.05
N LYS A 144 -8.63 -5.79 4.14
CA LYS A 144 -7.55 -5.29 5.00
C LYS A 144 -6.72 -4.22 4.32
N ASN A 145 -6.76 -4.19 2.97
CA ASN A 145 -5.98 -3.27 2.15
C ASN A 145 -6.73 -1.97 1.84
N VAL A 146 -7.97 -1.81 2.37
CA VAL A 146 -8.74 -0.57 2.29
C VAL A 146 -9.07 -0.11 3.70
N LEU A 147 -8.59 1.07 4.05
CA LEU A 147 -8.80 1.67 5.36
C LEU A 147 -9.75 2.86 5.27
N VAL A 148 -10.55 3.07 6.33
CA VAL A 148 -11.51 4.17 6.44
C VAL A 148 -11.30 4.91 7.77
N SER A 149 -11.30 6.25 7.73
CA SER A 149 -11.25 7.08 8.94
C SER A 149 -12.64 7.38 9.50
N PRO A 150 -12.75 7.90 10.74
CA PRO A 150 -14.01 8.40 11.30
C PRO A 150 -14.66 9.55 10.50
N GLN A 151 -13.93 10.17 9.57
CA GLN A 151 -14.43 11.21 8.65
C GLN A 151 -14.71 10.65 7.25
N ALA A 152 -14.88 9.32 7.11
CA ALA A 152 -15.12 8.61 5.86
C ALA A 152 -13.99 8.77 4.79
N MET A 153 -12.81 9.27 5.17
CA MET A 153 -11.66 9.29 4.26
C MET A 153 -11.14 7.87 4.04
N VAL A 154 -10.69 7.58 2.82
CA VAL A 154 -10.18 6.25 2.44
C VAL A 154 -8.69 6.29 2.18
N ARG A 155 -7.99 5.21 2.55
CA ARG A 155 -6.58 4.96 2.25
C ARG A 155 -6.41 3.53 1.75
N LEU A 156 -5.60 3.38 0.71
CA LEU A 156 -5.22 2.08 0.17
C LEU A 156 -3.88 1.64 0.78
N LEU A 157 -3.79 0.36 1.11
CA LEU A 157 -2.56 -0.28 1.59
C LEU A 157 -1.98 -1.21 0.52
N ASP A 158 -0.78 -1.70 0.79
CA ASP A 158 -0.07 -2.74 0.01
C ASP A 158 0.10 -2.37 -1.47
N CYS A 159 0.39 -1.10 -1.75
CA CYS A 159 0.47 -0.57 -3.12
C CYS A 159 1.63 -1.16 -3.93
N ASP A 160 2.61 -1.79 -3.30
CA ASP A 160 3.68 -2.54 -3.96
C ASP A 160 3.18 -3.83 -4.64
N SER A 161 1.99 -4.33 -4.29
CA SER A 161 1.30 -5.41 -5.02
C SER A 161 0.70 -4.97 -6.36
N PHE A 162 0.43 -3.67 -6.57
CA PHE A 162 -0.29 -3.16 -7.73
C PHE A 162 0.40 -3.53 -9.05
N GLN A 163 -0.40 -3.77 -10.11
CA GLN A 163 0.14 -3.91 -11.45
C GLN A 163 0.60 -2.55 -11.98
N VAL A 164 1.78 -2.52 -12.57
CA VAL A 164 2.37 -1.33 -13.18
C VAL A 164 2.78 -1.60 -14.62
N ASN A 165 2.79 -0.56 -15.46
CA ASN A 165 3.34 -0.61 -16.80
C ASN A 165 4.63 0.21 -16.84
N VAL A 166 5.73 -0.44 -17.22
CA VAL A 166 7.05 0.18 -17.33
C VAL A 166 7.52 0.05 -18.77
N ALA A 167 7.62 1.16 -19.50
CA ALA A 167 8.06 1.19 -20.88
C ALA A 167 7.35 0.15 -21.78
N GLY A 168 6.03 0.01 -21.64
CA GLY A 168 5.22 -0.94 -22.39
C GLY A 168 5.22 -2.37 -21.87
N LYS A 169 6.04 -2.67 -20.86
CA LYS A 169 6.05 -3.97 -20.20
C LYS A 169 5.15 -3.94 -18.96
N VAL A 170 4.15 -4.82 -18.95
CA VAL A 170 3.27 -5.02 -17.80
C VAL A 170 4.01 -5.84 -16.74
N LEU A 171 4.10 -5.30 -15.52
CA LEU A 171 4.55 -6.01 -14.32
C LEU A 171 3.29 -6.27 -13.48
N PRO A 172 2.73 -7.49 -13.53
CA PRO A 172 1.42 -7.79 -12.96
C PRO A 172 1.42 -7.77 -11.43
N CYS A 173 0.23 -7.75 -10.85
CA CYS A 173 0.00 -8.27 -9.53
C CYS A 173 0.05 -9.81 -9.60
N GLU A 174 0.76 -10.43 -8.67
CA GLU A 174 0.90 -11.91 -8.64
C GLU A 174 0.14 -12.52 -7.46
N VAL A 175 -0.48 -11.69 -6.64
CA VAL A 175 -1.19 -12.07 -5.42
C VAL A 175 -2.63 -11.58 -5.45
N GLY A 176 -3.52 -12.31 -4.79
CA GLY A 176 -4.92 -11.95 -4.66
C GLY A 176 -5.65 -12.91 -3.72
N VAL A 177 -6.72 -12.44 -3.13
CA VAL A 177 -7.60 -13.22 -2.25
C VAL A 177 -8.77 -13.74 -3.06
N LEU A 178 -9.04 -15.05 -2.98
CA LEU A 178 -10.02 -15.74 -3.81
C LEU A 178 -11.40 -15.09 -3.77
N GLU A 179 -11.84 -14.66 -2.59
CA GLU A 179 -13.14 -14.03 -2.36
C GLU A 179 -13.30 -12.67 -3.05
N TYR A 180 -12.17 -12.01 -3.38
CA TYR A 180 -12.13 -10.72 -4.07
C TYR A 180 -11.65 -10.84 -5.52
N THR A 181 -11.32 -12.05 -5.97
CA THR A 181 -10.88 -12.31 -7.33
C THR A 181 -12.08 -12.68 -8.20
N PRO A 182 -12.33 -11.98 -9.32
CA PRO A 182 -13.41 -12.32 -10.26
C PRO A 182 -13.31 -13.78 -10.70
N PRO A 183 -14.42 -14.49 -10.88
CA PRO A 183 -14.42 -15.91 -11.22
C PRO A 183 -13.55 -16.25 -12.44
N GLU A 184 -13.54 -15.39 -13.45
CA GLU A 184 -12.77 -15.56 -14.68
C GLU A 184 -11.25 -15.45 -14.49
N LEU A 185 -10.81 -14.87 -13.36
CA LEU A 185 -9.38 -14.70 -13.01
C LEU A 185 -8.90 -15.70 -11.95
N GLN A 186 -9.80 -16.44 -11.33
CA GLN A 186 -9.43 -17.44 -10.33
C GLN A 186 -8.55 -18.54 -10.95
N GLY A 187 -7.39 -18.77 -10.34
CA GLY A 187 -6.40 -19.74 -10.84
C GLY A 187 -5.69 -19.32 -12.13
N ARG A 188 -5.78 -18.05 -12.53
CA ARG A 188 -5.14 -17.49 -13.74
C ARG A 188 -4.19 -16.35 -13.40
N SER A 189 -3.31 -16.03 -14.35
CA SER A 189 -2.46 -14.84 -14.28
C SER A 189 -3.29 -13.55 -14.42
N PHE A 190 -2.97 -12.53 -13.62
CA PHE A 190 -3.58 -11.20 -13.72
C PHE A 190 -2.92 -10.31 -14.77
N ALA A 191 -1.93 -10.79 -15.51
CA ALA A 191 -1.16 -9.98 -16.48
C ALA A 191 -2.02 -9.34 -17.59
N GLY A 192 -3.21 -9.87 -17.88
CA GLY A 192 -4.14 -9.33 -18.87
C GLY A 192 -5.12 -8.28 -18.34
N VAL A 193 -5.15 -8.06 -17.02
CA VAL A 193 -6.07 -7.09 -16.41
C VAL A 193 -5.63 -5.67 -16.77
N ARG A 194 -6.60 -4.83 -17.11
CA ARG A 194 -6.39 -3.42 -17.49
C ARG A 194 -7.20 -2.50 -16.59
N SER A 195 -6.69 -1.29 -16.36
CA SER A 195 -7.42 -0.21 -15.68
C SER A 195 -8.53 0.36 -16.51
#